data_8b9365bc8218ae1f35a7a0ca79857087
#
_entry.id   8b9365bc8218ae1f35a7a0ca79857087
#
_cell.length_a   1.000
_cell.length_b   1.000
_cell.length_c   1.000
_cell.angle_alpha   90.00
_cell.angle_beta   90.00
_cell.angle_gamma   90.00
#
_symmetry.space_group_name_H-M   'P 1'
#
loop_
_entity.id
_entity.type
_entity.pdbx_description
1 polymer ?
#
loop_
_entity_poly.entity_id
_entity_poly.type
_entity_poly.pdbx_seq_one_letter_code
_entity_poly.pdbx_strand_id
1 'polypeptide(L)'
;MAYKNIIFDLGGVILDINMQKALDGFAALGLPESELRFDVGEAADLMHRYQLGHFATDEFCRRLAARCNPGTTPEQVAHAWNSICLGIPKRKLDAIKALKQRANVYLLSNTNDLHWQYCLDHWFNANGNRCEDFFDKVFLSQEMHLEKPHAEIFEQVIKTVDAGRGSETSDTIFLDDNIDNVNAAKNCGIQAVQITPDVDWVDYLKALD
;
A
#
# COMPACT_ATOMS: atom_id res chain seq x y z
N MET A 1 12.62 22.79 -2.28
CA MET A 1 11.48 21.86 -2.19
C MET A 1 10.45 22.39 -1.21
N ALA A 2 9.18 22.41 -1.58
CA ALA A 2 8.12 23.00 -0.77
C ALA A 2 7.77 22.17 0.49
N TYR A 3 8.01 20.86 0.48
CA TYR A 3 7.63 19.95 1.54
C TYR A 3 8.84 19.32 2.23
N LYS A 4 8.78 19.20 3.56
CA LYS A 4 9.78 18.51 4.38
C LYS A 4 9.48 17.01 4.53
N ASN A 5 8.19 16.65 4.45
CA ASN A 5 7.71 15.29 4.59
C ASN A 5 6.88 14.89 3.37
N ILE A 6 7.16 13.72 2.81
CA ILE A 6 6.43 13.15 1.70
C ILE A 6 5.93 11.78 2.14
N ILE A 7 4.62 11.58 2.09
CA ILE A 7 3.97 10.32 2.41
C ILE A 7 3.41 9.75 1.10
N PHE A 8 3.80 8.54 0.76
CA PHE A 8 3.29 7.83 -0.42
C PHE A 8 2.33 6.73 -0.02
N ASP A 9 1.27 6.55 -0.79
CA ASP A 9 0.63 5.25 -0.90
C ASP A 9 1.49 4.27 -1.71
N LEU A 10 1.20 2.97 -1.60
CA LEU A 10 1.92 1.92 -2.29
C LEU A 10 1.27 1.57 -3.63
N GLY A 11 0.07 0.99 -3.58
CA GLY A 11 -0.65 0.49 -4.75
C GLY A 11 -1.20 1.62 -5.63
N GLY A 12 -1.02 1.53 -6.96
CA GLY A 12 -1.46 2.62 -7.85
C GLY A 12 -0.57 3.88 -7.84
N VAL A 13 0.30 4.03 -6.83
CA VAL A 13 1.23 5.17 -6.71
C VAL A 13 2.67 4.74 -6.96
N ILE A 14 3.25 3.93 -6.08
CA ILE A 14 4.61 3.39 -6.24
C ILE A 14 4.57 2.09 -7.02
N LEU A 15 3.76 1.13 -6.55
CA LEU A 15 3.59 -0.20 -7.10
C LEU A 15 2.49 -0.18 -8.18
N ASP A 16 2.82 -0.62 -9.37
CA ASP A 16 1.81 -0.86 -10.40
C ASP A 16 1.00 -2.11 -10.04
N ILE A 17 -0.32 -2.00 -10.03
CA ILE A 17 -1.23 -3.07 -9.62
C ILE A 17 -2.27 -3.39 -10.70
N ASN A 18 -2.75 -4.64 -10.70
CA ASN A 18 -3.89 -5.05 -11.51
C ASN A 18 -4.76 -6.04 -10.73
N MET A 19 -5.88 -5.56 -10.21
CA MET A 19 -6.85 -6.32 -9.44
C MET A 19 -7.39 -7.54 -10.23
N GLN A 20 -7.58 -7.40 -11.55
CA GLN A 20 -8.11 -8.47 -12.38
C GLN A 20 -7.24 -9.73 -12.35
N LYS A 21 -5.92 -9.59 -12.21
CA LYS A 21 -5.02 -10.75 -12.11
C LYS A 21 -5.28 -11.61 -10.87
N ALA A 22 -5.56 -10.98 -9.73
CA ALA A 22 -5.94 -11.71 -8.52
C ALA A 22 -7.30 -12.37 -8.68
N LEU A 23 -8.30 -11.68 -9.27
CA LEU A 23 -9.61 -12.25 -9.57
C LEU A 23 -9.48 -13.48 -10.49
N ASP A 24 -8.71 -13.37 -11.58
CA ASP A 24 -8.46 -14.46 -12.51
C ASP A 24 -7.76 -15.64 -11.81
N GLY A 25 -6.78 -15.33 -10.94
CA GLY A 25 -6.08 -16.32 -10.14
C GLY A 25 -7.02 -17.09 -9.21
N PHE A 26 -7.91 -16.40 -8.49
CA PHE A 26 -8.89 -17.04 -7.61
C PHE A 26 -9.98 -17.79 -8.39
N ALA A 27 -10.41 -17.27 -9.54
CA ALA A 27 -11.33 -17.98 -10.42
C ALA A 27 -10.73 -19.32 -10.90
N ALA A 28 -9.44 -19.33 -11.26
CA ALA A 28 -8.71 -20.55 -11.64
C ALA A 28 -8.59 -21.56 -10.47
N LEU A 29 -8.55 -21.07 -9.23
CA LEU A 29 -8.59 -21.91 -8.02
C LEU A 29 -10.01 -22.37 -7.65
N GLY A 30 -11.04 -21.92 -8.39
CA GLY A 30 -12.42 -22.31 -8.16
C GLY A 30 -13.11 -21.58 -7.01
N LEU A 31 -12.65 -20.39 -6.65
CA LEU A 31 -13.43 -19.50 -5.77
C LEU A 31 -14.76 -19.19 -6.46
N PRO A 32 -15.91 -19.31 -5.77
CA PRO A 32 -17.22 -19.06 -6.39
C PRO A 32 -17.33 -17.66 -7.00
N GLU A 33 -17.98 -17.54 -8.15
CA GLU A 33 -18.14 -16.27 -8.85
C GLU A 33 -18.80 -15.18 -7.97
N SER A 34 -19.72 -15.57 -7.09
CA SER A 34 -20.33 -14.68 -6.11
C SER A 34 -19.36 -14.09 -5.09
N GLU A 35 -18.17 -14.68 -4.95
CA GLU A 35 -17.11 -14.27 -4.05
C GLU A 35 -15.90 -13.66 -4.77
N LEU A 36 -15.89 -13.70 -6.12
CA LEU A 36 -14.91 -13.01 -6.97
C LEU A 36 -15.20 -11.49 -7.01
N ARG A 37 -15.53 -10.96 -5.85
CA ARG A 37 -15.76 -9.53 -5.62
C ARG A 37 -15.11 -9.16 -4.30
N PHE A 38 -14.19 -8.19 -4.34
CA PHE A 38 -13.45 -7.79 -3.14
C PHE A 38 -14.21 -6.80 -2.25
N ASP A 39 -15.48 -6.54 -2.57
CA ASP A 39 -16.34 -5.60 -1.87
C ASP A 39 -17.51 -6.25 -1.11
N VAL A 40 -17.82 -7.52 -1.39
CA VAL A 40 -18.94 -8.24 -0.77
C VAL A 40 -18.65 -9.73 -0.56
N GLY A 41 -19.31 -10.35 0.43
CA GLY A 41 -19.22 -11.78 0.71
C GLY A 41 -18.16 -12.14 1.74
N GLU A 42 -18.10 -13.43 2.06
CA GLU A 42 -17.21 -13.92 3.14
C GLU A 42 -15.73 -13.85 2.74
N ALA A 43 -15.40 -14.02 1.46
CA ALA A 43 -14.03 -13.87 1.00
C ALA A 43 -13.56 -12.41 1.14
N ALA A 44 -14.43 -11.45 0.80
CA ALA A 44 -14.15 -10.02 0.97
C ALA A 44 -13.93 -9.66 2.45
N ASP A 45 -14.80 -10.15 3.37
CA ASP A 45 -14.61 -9.96 4.81
C ASP A 45 -13.27 -10.55 5.29
N LEU A 46 -12.94 -11.75 4.83
CA LEU A 46 -11.68 -12.40 5.18
C LEU A 46 -10.47 -11.58 4.71
N MET A 47 -10.50 -11.09 3.46
CA MET A 47 -9.44 -10.25 2.89
C MET A 47 -9.30 -8.92 3.66
N HIS A 48 -10.42 -8.24 3.92
CA HIS A 48 -10.44 -7.00 4.68
C HIS A 48 -9.87 -7.15 6.09
N ARG A 49 -10.32 -8.19 6.81
CA ARG A 49 -9.80 -8.47 8.15
C ARG A 49 -8.31 -8.85 8.14
N TYR A 50 -7.83 -9.49 7.08
CA TYR A 50 -6.41 -9.77 6.91
C TYR A 50 -5.61 -8.47 6.67
N GLN A 51 -6.13 -7.52 5.89
CA GLN A 51 -5.54 -6.19 5.73
C GLN A 51 -5.50 -5.37 7.03
N LEU A 52 -6.37 -5.68 7.98
CA LEU A 52 -6.34 -5.09 9.32
C LEU A 52 -5.51 -5.90 10.33
N GLY A 53 -4.79 -6.94 9.88
CA GLY A 53 -3.91 -7.73 10.74
C GLY A 53 -4.63 -8.65 11.73
N HIS A 54 -5.90 -9.00 11.49
CA HIS A 54 -6.67 -9.85 12.38
C HIS A 54 -6.31 -11.34 12.25
N PHE A 55 -5.54 -11.71 11.22
CA PHE A 55 -5.12 -13.08 10.95
C PHE A 55 -3.65 -13.13 10.61
N ALA A 56 -2.98 -14.20 11.03
CA ALA A 56 -1.69 -14.57 10.46
C ALA A 56 -1.87 -15.05 9.00
N THR A 57 -0.84 -14.88 8.20
CA THR A 57 -0.81 -15.27 6.78
C THR A 57 -1.25 -16.72 6.54
N ASP A 58 -0.76 -17.66 7.35
CA ASP A 58 -1.12 -19.07 7.25
C ASP A 58 -2.62 -19.31 7.46
N GLU A 59 -3.21 -18.61 8.41
CA GLU A 59 -4.63 -18.73 8.72
C GLU A 59 -5.47 -18.14 7.58
N PHE A 60 -5.10 -16.96 7.08
CA PHE A 60 -5.74 -16.35 5.92
C PHE A 60 -5.72 -17.30 4.72
N CYS A 61 -4.55 -17.79 4.33
CA CYS A 61 -4.41 -18.67 3.17
C CYS A 61 -5.17 -19.96 3.32
N ARG A 62 -5.16 -20.60 4.50
CA ARG A 62 -5.93 -21.82 4.76
C ARG A 62 -7.44 -21.60 4.69
N ARG A 63 -7.94 -20.50 5.26
CA ARG A 63 -9.37 -20.16 5.22
C ARG A 63 -9.85 -19.90 3.80
N LEU A 64 -9.05 -19.19 3.00
CA LEU A 64 -9.41 -18.89 1.62
C LEU A 64 -9.28 -20.13 0.72
N ALA A 65 -8.26 -20.97 0.93
CA ALA A 65 -8.11 -22.24 0.23
C ALA A 65 -9.32 -23.19 0.45
N ALA A 66 -9.88 -23.20 1.66
CA ALA A 66 -11.06 -24.00 2.00
C ALA A 66 -12.33 -23.57 1.24
N ARG A 67 -12.35 -22.39 0.62
CA ARG A 67 -13.45 -21.87 -0.21
C ARG A 67 -13.23 -22.15 -1.71
N CYS A 68 -12.04 -22.58 -2.08
CA CYS A 68 -11.65 -22.93 -3.43
C CYS A 68 -11.91 -24.42 -3.73
N ASN A 69 -11.46 -24.89 -4.90
CA ASN A 69 -11.55 -26.30 -5.27
C ASN A 69 -10.84 -27.20 -4.24
N PRO A 70 -11.37 -28.44 -4.00
CA PRO A 70 -10.69 -29.42 -3.17
C PRO A 70 -9.23 -29.65 -3.59
N GLY A 71 -8.31 -29.56 -2.61
CA GLY A 71 -6.87 -29.71 -2.89
C GLY A 71 -6.14 -28.42 -3.18
N THR A 72 -6.82 -27.25 -3.20
CA THR A 72 -6.14 -25.96 -3.26
C THR A 72 -5.25 -25.76 -2.05
N THR A 73 -3.98 -25.40 -2.29
CA THR A 73 -3.01 -25.19 -1.21
C THR A 73 -2.90 -23.73 -0.77
N PRO A 74 -2.43 -23.46 0.46
CA PRO A 74 -2.13 -22.09 0.91
C PRO A 74 -1.18 -21.33 0.00
N GLU A 75 -0.19 -21.99 -0.58
CA GLU A 75 0.79 -21.39 -1.50
C GLU A 75 0.14 -20.95 -2.81
N GLN A 76 -0.83 -21.71 -3.31
CA GLN A 76 -1.59 -21.32 -4.50
C GLN A 76 -2.44 -20.09 -4.23
N VAL A 77 -3.05 -19.99 -3.04
CA VAL A 77 -3.78 -18.80 -2.60
C VAL A 77 -2.84 -17.59 -2.50
N ALA A 78 -1.69 -17.75 -1.85
CA ALA A 78 -0.69 -16.68 -1.73
C ALA A 78 -0.21 -16.19 -3.10
N HIS A 79 0.02 -17.13 -4.05
CA HIS A 79 0.41 -16.79 -5.41
C HIS A 79 -0.70 -16.02 -6.15
N ALA A 80 -1.96 -16.49 -6.07
CA ALA A 80 -3.10 -15.81 -6.67
C ALA A 80 -3.28 -14.39 -6.08
N TRP A 81 -3.14 -14.24 -4.76
CA TRP A 81 -3.25 -12.94 -4.08
C TRP A 81 -2.14 -11.98 -4.50
N ASN A 82 -0.87 -12.44 -4.50
CA ASN A 82 0.27 -11.62 -4.89
C ASN A 82 0.31 -11.26 -6.39
N SER A 83 -0.48 -11.92 -7.23
CA SER A 83 -0.53 -11.64 -8.67
C SER A 83 -1.06 -10.22 -9.01
N ILE A 84 -1.71 -9.55 -8.05
CA ILE A 84 -2.09 -8.14 -8.16
C ILE A 84 -0.85 -7.24 -8.33
N CYS A 85 0.29 -7.60 -7.73
CA CYS A 85 1.51 -6.80 -7.73
C CYS A 85 2.25 -6.97 -9.07
N LEU A 86 2.19 -5.99 -9.95
CA LEU A 86 2.82 -6.06 -11.27
C LEU A 86 4.29 -5.71 -11.24
N GLY A 87 4.67 -4.68 -10.48
CA GLY A 87 6.05 -4.22 -10.38
C GLY A 87 6.18 -2.78 -9.94
N ILE A 88 7.41 -2.41 -9.57
CA ILE A 88 7.77 -1.02 -9.28
C ILE A 88 8.75 -0.56 -10.36
N PRO A 89 8.38 0.41 -11.20
CA PRO A 89 9.29 0.96 -12.19
C PRO A 89 10.58 1.50 -11.55
N LYS A 90 11.73 1.14 -12.12
CA LYS A 90 13.04 1.59 -11.60
C LYS A 90 13.11 3.10 -11.43
N ARG A 91 12.50 3.86 -12.34
CA ARG A 91 12.40 5.32 -12.27
C ARG A 91 11.77 5.80 -10.96
N LYS A 92 10.71 5.13 -10.47
CA LYS A 92 10.05 5.46 -9.21
C LYS A 92 10.96 5.16 -8.02
N LEU A 93 11.65 4.00 -8.02
CA LEU A 93 12.62 3.66 -6.97
C LEU A 93 13.78 4.66 -6.89
N ASP A 94 14.35 5.03 -8.04
CA ASP A 94 15.44 6.01 -8.11
C ASP A 94 14.98 7.40 -7.63
N ALA A 95 13.75 7.79 -7.97
CA ALA A 95 13.17 9.06 -7.54
C ALA A 95 12.94 9.11 -6.02
N ILE A 96 12.44 8.03 -5.40
CA ILE A 96 12.26 7.94 -3.94
C ILE A 96 13.61 8.11 -3.23
N LYS A 97 14.66 7.42 -3.69
CA LYS A 97 16.02 7.57 -3.12
C LYS A 97 16.55 9.00 -3.25
N ALA A 98 16.31 9.65 -4.37
CA ALA A 98 16.71 11.05 -4.57
C ALA A 98 15.93 12.00 -3.65
N LEU A 99 14.63 11.77 -3.46
CA LEU A 99 13.79 12.54 -2.53
C LEU A 99 14.30 12.41 -1.09
N LYS A 100 14.68 11.21 -0.67
CA LYS A 100 15.17 10.93 0.68
C LYS A 100 16.46 11.69 1.04
N GLN A 101 17.22 12.20 0.07
CA GLN A 101 18.39 13.05 0.33
C GLN A 101 18.02 14.47 0.79
N ARG A 102 16.76 14.89 0.62
CA ARG A 102 16.30 16.28 0.80
C ARG A 102 14.98 16.43 1.55
N ALA A 103 14.28 15.34 1.79
CA ALA A 103 13.04 15.31 2.56
C ALA A 103 12.95 13.99 3.34
N ASN A 104 12.10 13.94 4.34
CA ASN A 104 11.70 12.70 4.96
C ASN A 104 10.68 12.00 4.06
N VAL A 105 10.85 10.72 3.84
CA VAL A 105 10.00 9.93 2.97
C VAL A 105 9.34 8.81 3.76
N TYR A 106 8.03 8.73 3.67
CA TYR A 106 7.20 7.77 4.40
C TYR A 106 6.33 6.97 3.44
N LEU A 107 5.94 5.79 3.85
CA LEU A 107 4.92 4.97 3.20
C LEU A 107 3.70 4.86 4.12
N LEU A 108 2.49 5.03 3.58
CA LEU A 108 1.22 4.78 4.26
C LEU A 108 0.30 3.96 3.36
N SER A 109 0.14 2.67 3.65
CA SER A 109 -0.55 1.74 2.76
C SER A 109 -1.61 0.91 3.47
N ASN A 110 -2.79 0.79 2.82
CA ASN A 110 -3.75 -0.26 3.10
C ASN A 110 -3.24 -1.53 2.39
N THR A 111 -2.63 -2.44 3.14
CA THR A 111 -1.99 -3.63 2.58
C THR A 111 -2.08 -4.81 3.56
N ASN A 112 -1.29 -5.84 3.34
CA ASN A 112 -1.23 -7.04 4.17
C ASN A 112 0.17 -7.65 4.12
N ASP A 113 0.46 -8.61 5.00
CA ASP A 113 1.78 -9.22 5.11
C ASP A 113 2.25 -9.89 3.82
N LEU A 114 1.37 -10.57 3.06
CA LEU A 114 1.75 -11.21 1.80
C LEU A 114 2.23 -10.19 0.77
N HIS A 115 1.45 -9.14 0.54
CA HIS A 115 1.83 -8.10 -0.43
C HIS A 115 3.05 -7.32 0.02
N TRP A 116 3.13 -6.99 1.32
CA TRP A 116 4.27 -6.25 1.84
C TRP A 116 5.57 -7.06 1.76
N GLN A 117 5.54 -8.34 2.20
CA GLN A 117 6.71 -9.21 2.09
C GLN A 117 7.12 -9.42 0.63
N TYR A 118 6.14 -9.60 -0.28
CA TYR A 118 6.40 -9.69 -1.71
C TYR A 118 7.11 -8.44 -2.25
N CYS A 119 6.69 -7.24 -1.82
CA CYS A 119 7.34 -5.98 -2.20
C CYS A 119 8.76 -5.87 -1.63
N LEU A 120 8.97 -6.31 -0.39
CA LEU A 120 10.31 -6.35 0.20
C LEU A 120 11.24 -7.25 -0.60
N ASP A 121 10.84 -8.48 -0.89
CA ASP A 121 11.67 -9.49 -1.53
C ASP A 121 12.03 -9.14 -2.98
N HIS A 122 11.12 -8.48 -3.70
CA HIS A 122 11.29 -8.23 -5.13
C HIS A 122 11.87 -6.84 -5.45
N TRP A 123 11.66 -5.84 -4.59
CA TRP A 123 12.05 -4.45 -4.90
C TRP A 123 12.79 -3.74 -3.77
N PHE A 124 12.24 -3.68 -2.56
CA PHE A 124 12.80 -2.83 -1.51
C PHE A 124 14.04 -3.44 -0.83
N ASN A 125 14.14 -4.78 -0.73
CA ASN A 125 15.31 -5.48 -0.22
C ASN A 125 16.08 -6.23 -1.33
N ALA A 126 15.76 -5.98 -2.60
CA ALA A 126 16.39 -6.62 -3.74
C ALA A 126 17.56 -5.80 -4.29
N ASN A 127 18.44 -6.46 -5.05
CA ASN A 127 19.55 -5.83 -5.76
C ASN A 127 20.50 -5.00 -4.88
N GLY A 128 20.71 -5.42 -3.63
CA GLY A 128 21.57 -4.74 -2.66
C GLY A 128 20.92 -3.54 -1.98
N ASN A 129 19.64 -3.31 -2.20
CA ASN A 129 18.87 -2.29 -1.50
C ASN A 129 18.34 -2.83 -0.16
N ARG A 130 17.97 -1.90 0.71
CA ARG A 130 17.22 -2.13 1.94
C ARG A 130 16.02 -1.19 1.97
N CYS A 131 14.95 -1.59 2.62
CA CYS A 131 13.73 -0.77 2.73
C CYS A 131 14.03 0.63 3.28
N GLU A 132 14.99 0.74 4.21
CA GLU A 132 15.43 2.00 4.79
C GLU A 132 16.14 2.93 3.80
N ASP A 133 16.58 2.43 2.63
CA ASP A 133 17.11 3.27 1.57
C ASP A 133 16.01 4.09 0.88
N PHE A 134 14.75 3.67 1.02
CA PHE A 134 13.58 4.30 0.39
C PHE A 134 12.74 5.09 1.38
N PHE A 135 12.53 4.57 2.60
CA PHE A 135 11.60 5.15 3.56
C PHE A 135 12.27 5.38 4.91
N ASP A 136 11.96 6.50 5.56
CA ASP A 136 12.32 6.77 6.95
C ASP A 136 11.44 5.96 7.90
N LYS A 137 10.17 5.76 7.51
CA LYS A 137 9.25 4.86 8.20
C LYS A 137 8.16 4.40 7.25
N VAL A 138 7.67 3.19 7.47
CA VAL A 138 6.48 2.62 6.82
C VAL A 138 5.34 2.51 7.82
N PHE A 139 4.12 2.76 7.35
CA PHE A 139 2.88 2.64 8.10
C PHE A 139 1.96 1.70 7.32
N LEU A 140 1.68 0.55 7.87
CA LEU A 140 0.95 -0.51 7.21
C LEU A 140 -0.33 -0.82 7.98
N SER A 141 -1.45 -0.93 7.28
CA SER A 141 -2.76 -1.13 7.91
C SER A 141 -2.81 -2.36 8.83
N GLN A 142 -2.17 -3.47 8.42
CA GLN A 142 -2.13 -4.70 9.21
C GLN A 142 -1.31 -4.57 10.50
N GLU A 143 -0.34 -3.65 10.57
CA GLU A 143 0.44 -3.39 11.78
C GLU A 143 -0.21 -2.34 12.68
N MET A 144 -0.91 -1.39 12.06
CA MET A 144 -1.58 -0.30 12.77
C MET A 144 -2.98 -0.69 13.26
N HIS A 145 -3.59 -1.73 12.68
CA HIS A 145 -5.01 -2.10 12.85
C HIS A 145 -5.97 -0.94 12.52
N LEU A 146 -5.55 -0.09 11.61
CA LEU A 146 -6.25 1.09 11.10
C LEU A 146 -6.12 1.12 9.59
N GLU A 147 -7.07 1.74 8.91
CA GLU A 147 -7.04 1.88 7.46
C GLU A 147 -7.49 3.25 6.97
N LYS A 148 -6.99 3.66 5.83
CA LYS A 148 -7.52 4.79 5.07
C LYS A 148 -8.89 4.40 4.50
N PRO A 149 -9.87 5.30 4.42
CA PRO A 149 -9.81 6.75 4.64
C PRO A 149 -10.19 7.22 6.07
N HIS A 150 -10.16 6.35 7.09
CA HIS A 150 -10.51 6.74 8.45
C HIS A 150 -9.51 7.78 9.00
N ALA A 151 -10.03 8.81 9.70
CA ALA A 151 -9.21 9.92 10.20
C ALA A 151 -8.11 9.47 11.17
N GLU A 152 -8.40 8.44 11.98
CA GLU A 152 -7.53 7.93 13.02
C GLU A 152 -6.15 7.50 12.50
N ILE A 153 -6.08 6.93 11.29
CA ILE A 153 -4.79 6.52 10.72
C ILE A 153 -3.92 7.74 10.38
N PHE A 154 -4.52 8.79 9.80
CA PHE A 154 -3.82 10.01 9.46
C PHE A 154 -3.34 10.76 10.72
N GLU A 155 -4.18 10.83 11.74
CA GLU A 155 -3.81 11.44 13.03
C GLU A 155 -2.63 10.72 13.68
N GLN A 156 -2.60 9.38 13.63
CA GLN A 156 -1.49 8.59 14.18
C GLN A 156 -0.21 8.79 13.36
N VAL A 157 -0.31 8.85 12.04
CA VAL A 157 0.83 9.11 11.14
C VAL A 157 1.40 10.50 11.40
N ILE A 158 0.55 11.55 11.46
CA ILE A 158 0.99 12.93 11.71
C ILE A 158 1.72 13.04 13.05
N LYS A 159 1.19 12.48 14.13
CA LYS A 159 1.87 12.46 15.44
C LYS A 159 3.28 11.90 15.36
N THR A 160 3.49 10.89 14.51
CA THR A 160 4.81 10.28 14.32
C THR A 160 5.73 11.15 13.45
N VAL A 161 5.18 11.73 12.39
CA VAL A 161 5.91 12.58 11.44
C VAL A 161 6.35 13.88 12.11
N ASP A 162 5.48 14.50 12.91
CA ASP A 162 5.73 15.78 13.58
C ASP A 162 6.61 15.66 14.82
N ALA A 163 6.56 14.52 15.54
CA ALA A 163 7.27 14.32 16.81
C ALA A 163 8.80 14.37 16.68
N GLY A 164 9.35 14.32 15.47
CA GLY A 164 10.78 14.18 15.27
C GLY A 164 11.54 15.47 14.96
N ARG A 165 10.93 16.54 14.39
CA ARG A 165 11.72 17.59 13.74
C ARG A 165 11.10 18.99 13.66
N GLY A 166 10.06 19.31 14.42
CA GLY A 166 9.45 20.66 14.40
C GLY A 166 8.89 21.02 13.01
N SER A 167 8.35 20.06 12.30
CA SER A 167 7.60 20.26 11.07
C SER A 167 6.14 20.51 11.41
N GLU A 168 5.50 21.40 10.65
CA GLU A 168 4.06 21.59 10.72
C GLU A 168 3.37 20.64 9.72
N THR A 169 2.10 20.32 9.95
CA THR A 169 1.30 19.50 9.02
C THR A 169 1.28 20.09 7.60
N SER A 170 1.39 21.43 7.49
CA SER A 170 1.51 22.17 6.23
C SER A 170 2.78 21.84 5.41
N ASP A 171 3.83 21.33 6.07
CA ASP A 171 5.09 20.92 5.44
C ASP A 171 5.03 19.46 4.91
N THR A 172 3.87 18.82 5.02
CA THR A 172 3.63 17.42 4.67
C THR A 172 2.73 17.30 3.46
N ILE A 173 3.13 16.48 2.48
CA ILE A 173 2.29 16.10 1.33
C ILE A 173 2.03 14.60 1.33
N PHE A 174 0.80 14.20 1.05
CA PHE A 174 0.37 12.83 0.86
C PHE A 174 -0.03 12.58 -0.60
N LEU A 175 0.44 11.49 -1.18
CA LEU A 175 0.19 11.09 -2.57
C LEU A 175 -0.52 9.74 -2.58
N ASP A 176 -1.74 9.70 -3.10
CA ASP A 176 -2.60 8.51 -3.09
C ASP A 176 -3.45 8.49 -4.37
N ASP A 177 -3.77 7.33 -4.92
CA ASP A 177 -4.59 7.21 -6.12
C ASP A 177 -6.09 7.29 -5.81
N ASN A 178 -6.49 6.99 -4.57
CA ASN A 178 -7.88 7.01 -4.12
C ASN A 178 -8.29 8.40 -3.62
N ILE A 179 -9.31 8.98 -4.26
CA ILE A 179 -9.81 10.33 -3.92
C ILE A 179 -10.35 10.41 -2.48
N ASP A 180 -10.94 9.33 -1.94
CA ASP A 180 -11.46 9.33 -0.57
C ASP A 180 -10.33 9.44 0.46
N ASN A 181 -9.22 8.75 0.21
CA ASN A 181 -8.00 8.86 1.03
C ASN A 181 -7.43 10.28 0.98
N VAL A 182 -7.35 10.86 -0.23
CA VAL A 182 -6.89 12.24 -0.45
C VAL A 182 -7.75 13.25 0.32
N ASN A 183 -9.08 13.09 0.24
CA ASN A 183 -10.01 13.97 0.95
C ASN A 183 -9.90 13.82 2.46
N ALA A 184 -9.79 12.58 2.96
CA ALA A 184 -9.61 12.34 4.39
C ALA A 184 -8.30 12.93 4.93
N ALA A 185 -7.19 12.79 4.19
CA ALA A 185 -5.92 13.43 4.55
C ALA A 185 -6.03 14.95 4.61
N LYS A 186 -6.71 15.59 3.63
CA LYS A 186 -6.95 17.04 3.63
C LYS A 186 -7.78 17.48 4.83
N ASN A 187 -8.79 16.72 5.22
CA ASN A 187 -9.61 16.99 6.41
C ASN A 187 -8.79 16.91 7.71
N CYS A 188 -7.69 16.15 7.73
CA CYS A 188 -6.73 16.10 8.82
C CYS A 188 -5.62 17.17 8.72
N GLY A 189 -5.73 18.11 7.76
CA GLY A 189 -4.79 19.24 7.60
C GLY A 189 -3.54 18.91 6.77
N ILE A 190 -3.43 17.71 6.18
CA ILE A 190 -2.31 17.32 5.32
C ILE A 190 -2.56 17.84 3.90
N GLN A 191 -1.53 18.40 3.25
CA GLN A 191 -1.61 18.63 1.81
C GLN A 191 -1.68 17.26 1.11
N ALA A 192 -2.65 17.05 0.22
CA ALA A 192 -2.79 15.77 -0.46
C ALA A 192 -3.15 15.92 -1.93
N VAL A 193 -2.60 15.04 -2.76
CA VAL A 193 -2.77 15.04 -4.22
C VAL A 193 -3.17 13.66 -4.69
N GLN A 194 -4.20 13.61 -5.53
CA GLN A 194 -4.59 12.38 -6.19
C GLN A 194 -3.62 12.09 -7.34
N ILE A 195 -3.05 10.90 -7.33
CA ILE A 195 -2.23 10.36 -8.41
C ILE A 195 -3.12 9.55 -9.35
N THR A 196 -3.15 9.95 -10.60
CA THR A 196 -3.93 9.29 -11.65
C THR A 196 -2.99 8.89 -12.79
N PRO A 197 -3.43 8.08 -13.77
CA PRO A 197 -2.61 7.75 -14.93
C PRO A 197 -2.04 8.98 -15.68
N ASP A 198 -2.75 10.12 -15.60
CA ASP A 198 -2.33 11.37 -16.23
C ASP A 198 -1.44 12.23 -15.32
N VAL A 199 -1.28 11.88 -14.05
CA VAL A 199 -0.49 12.60 -13.04
C VAL A 199 0.63 11.70 -12.54
N ASP A 200 1.79 11.78 -13.19
CA ASP A 200 2.98 11.11 -12.70
C ASP A 200 3.58 11.89 -11.52
N TRP A 201 3.60 11.26 -10.36
CA TRP A 201 4.09 11.89 -9.12
C TRP A 201 5.57 12.28 -9.18
N VAL A 202 6.39 11.58 -9.98
CA VAL A 202 7.82 11.92 -10.13
C VAL A 202 7.96 13.27 -10.81
N ASP A 203 7.18 13.51 -11.87
CA ASP A 203 7.21 14.77 -12.60
C ASP A 203 6.48 15.87 -11.81
N TYR A 204 5.38 15.52 -11.11
CA TYR A 204 4.68 16.45 -10.22
C TYR A 204 5.61 17.02 -9.12
N LEU A 205 6.32 16.14 -8.40
CA LEU A 205 7.22 16.60 -7.32
C LEU A 205 8.43 17.38 -7.84
N LYS A 206 8.94 17.07 -9.05
CA LYS A 206 9.99 17.85 -9.68
C LYS A 206 9.54 19.28 -10.04
N ALA A 207 8.28 19.46 -10.42
CA ALA A 207 7.74 20.77 -10.75
C ALA A 207 7.57 21.68 -9.53
N LEU A 208 7.65 21.14 -8.31
CA LEU A 208 7.57 21.88 -7.04
C LEU A 208 8.95 22.30 -6.50
N ASP A 209 10.03 21.90 -7.15
CA ASP A 209 11.41 22.29 -6.85
C ASP A 209 11.75 23.64 -7.46
#